data_c6576c99897611ed9d6964a0d52f44be
#
_entry.id   c6576c99897611ed9d6964a0d52f44be
#
_cell.length_a   1.000
_cell.length_b   1.000
_cell.length_c   1.000
_cell.angle_alpha   90.00
_cell.angle_beta   90.00
_cell.angle_gamma   90.00
#
_symmetry.space_group_name_H-M   'P 1'
#
loop_
_entity.id
_entity.type
_entity.pdbx_description
1 polymer ?
#
loop_
_entity_poly.entity_id
_entity_poly.type
_entity_poly.pdbx_seq_one_letter_code
_entity_poly.pdbx_strand_id
1 'polypeptide(L)'
;MQFLQAQQPIKIFLGGRGSGKTTCEGGEQYKCAVGMPRSKGFLSSTTYNQLLTKTLPAVESKWHEMGLQEGEDYVVGIRPPKNWEKSWEEPRKYENVISFVNGRRIELLSMDRPDLARGGSFTDGAVDEMALVPQEHVTRVLLPSLRMKLIEYRFNPLFRNLRGYTSIPWKPSGYYILDYEDKAKANPDRYFFQESNAWDNVHVLGEEFIKMLEEELPYLEFLVEVMNERVRKVRDAFYHNFDADRHTYSVRWLYGESERGITTSGISDPHYKADELLDITFDFSGWFNCASVWQEGVVNKRRTEFCLHQFFVKEDEGKIGELVDKICHHYPTHNFRLARIWGEPRGHDKRPDSMSTIYDQVVARFSKHGWKAEVRVGAGQVKKHKERAFYMNDVLDESNAQLPAVRFNDQTCKDIIIAMQICAVKDDFQKDKGREKDRAYPQEHAPHFTDGVDYYLMQKHGWRVKSGAIRAPMSAVIR
;
A
#
# COMPACT_ATOMS: atom_id res chain seq x y z
N MET A 1 -0.10 24.55 -15.14
CA MET A 1 0.57 25.88 -15.21
C MET A 1 0.65 26.62 -13.87
N GLN A 2 -0.25 26.43 -12.91
CA GLN A 2 -0.23 27.16 -11.62
C GLN A 2 1.10 26.94 -10.84
N PHE A 3 1.64 25.72 -10.83
CA PHE A 3 2.90 25.43 -10.15
C PHE A 3 4.08 26.26 -10.66
N LEU A 4 4.18 26.43 -11.98
CA LEU A 4 5.23 27.25 -12.58
C LEU A 4 5.07 28.75 -12.27
N GLN A 5 3.87 29.22 -11.97
CA GLN A 5 3.61 30.62 -11.61
C GLN A 5 3.77 30.88 -10.12
N ALA A 6 3.73 29.84 -9.29
CA ALA A 6 3.85 29.95 -7.86
C ALA A 6 5.24 30.47 -7.43
N GLN A 7 5.28 31.39 -6.47
CA GLN A 7 6.49 32.08 -6.00
C GLN A 7 6.91 31.68 -4.58
N GLN A 8 6.14 30.78 -3.97
CA GLN A 8 6.41 30.33 -2.59
C GLN A 8 7.77 29.65 -2.48
N PRO A 9 8.48 29.86 -1.36
CA PRO A 9 9.79 29.25 -1.11
C PRO A 9 9.80 27.72 -1.10
N ILE A 10 8.68 27.10 -0.71
CA ILE A 10 8.53 25.63 -0.69
C ILE A 10 7.32 25.27 -1.50
N LYS A 11 7.54 24.50 -2.57
CA LYS A 11 6.49 24.07 -3.50
C LYS A 11 6.48 22.56 -3.62
N ILE A 12 5.32 21.94 -3.47
CA ILE A 12 5.14 20.49 -3.62
C ILE A 12 4.15 20.23 -4.76
N PHE A 13 4.56 19.42 -5.72
CA PHE A 13 3.72 18.88 -6.77
C PHE A 13 3.45 17.40 -6.47
N LEU A 14 2.24 17.11 -6.00
CA LEU A 14 1.76 15.76 -5.79
C LEU A 14 0.94 15.33 -7.02
N GLY A 15 1.43 14.38 -7.80
CA GLY A 15 0.76 14.05 -9.05
C GLY A 15 0.85 12.58 -9.43
N GLY A 16 -0.21 12.07 -10.06
CA GLY A 16 -0.25 10.72 -10.62
C GLY A 16 0.69 10.52 -11.82
N ARG A 17 0.81 9.30 -12.29
CA ARG A 17 1.54 8.98 -13.54
C ARG A 17 0.90 9.74 -14.70
N GLY A 18 1.75 10.37 -15.52
CA GLY A 18 1.30 11.15 -16.66
C GLY A 18 0.76 12.55 -16.32
N SER A 19 0.69 12.97 -15.07
CA SER A 19 0.20 14.31 -14.67
C SER A 19 1.11 15.49 -15.05
N GLY A 20 2.28 15.24 -15.65
CA GLY A 20 3.21 16.27 -16.07
C GLY A 20 4.22 16.73 -15.01
N LYS A 21 4.43 15.95 -13.91
CA LYS A 21 5.42 16.27 -12.87
C LYS A 21 6.80 16.64 -13.42
N THR A 22 7.39 15.76 -14.22
CA THR A 22 8.76 15.92 -14.72
C THR A 22 8.85 17.05 -15.75
N THR A 23 7.80 17.27 -16.55
CA THR A 23 7.69 18.44 -17.43
C THR A 23 7.71 19.74 -16.62
N CYS A 24 6.99 19.76 -15.49
CA CYS A 24 6.97 20.90 -14.59
C CYS A 24 8.33 21.11 -13.91
N GLU A 25 9.01 20.03 -13.52
CA GLU A 25 10.36 20.06 -12.94
C GLU A 25 11.37 20.65 -13.93
N GLY A 26 11.38 20.18 -15.18
CA GLY A 26 12.23 20.73 -16.24
C GLY A 26 11.98 22.22 -16.48
N GLY A 27 10.72 22.65 -16.49
CA GLY A 27 10.33 24.05 -16.60
C GLY A 27 10.81 24.93 -15.44
N GLU A 28 10.74 24.43 -14.21
CA GLU A 28 11.26 25.14 -13.03
C GLU A 28 12.79 25.24 -13.04
N GLN A 29 13.48 24.16 -13.43
CA GLN A 29 14.93 24.20 -13.58
C GLN A 29 15.37 25.18 -14.66
N TYR A 30 14.65 25.24 -15.79
CA TYR A 30 14.88 26.26 -16.82
C TYR A 30 14.71 27.68 -16.31
N LYS A 31 13.62 27.96 -15.58
CA LYS A 31 13.40 29.30 -14.95
C LYS A 31 14.55 29.69 -14.03
N CYS A 32 15.05 28.74 -13.22
CA CYS A 32 16.20 28.97 -12.37
C CYS A 32 17.48 29.21 -13.18
N ALA A 33 17.67 28.50 -14.31
CA ALA A 33 18.83 28.68 -15.18
C ALA A 33 18.85 30.07 -15.79
N VAL A 34 17.72 30.55 -16.28
CA VAL A 34 17.60 31.88 -16.89
C VAL A 34 17.57 32.99 -15.82
N GLY A 35 16.84 32.78 -14.72
CA GLY A 35 16.58 33.82 -13.70
C GLY A 35 17.70 34.01 -12.68
N MET A 36 18.66 33.08 -12.57
CA MET A 36 19.78 33.14 -11.64
C MET A 36 21.10 32.70 -12.29
N PRO A 37 21.67 33.44 -13.27
CA PRO A 37 22.99 33.17 -13.84
C PRO A 37 24.06 33.00 -12.76
N ARG A 38 25.07 32.18 -13.03
CA ARG A 38 26.25 31.93 -12.16
C ARG A 38 25.92 31.32 -10.79
N SER A 39 24.63 31.06 -10.50
CA SER A 39 24.17 30.45 -9.25
C SER A 39 24.43 28.94 -9.20
N LYS A 40 24.17 28.34 -8.04
CA LYS A 40 24.38 26.93 -7.77
C LYS A 40 23.11 26.32 -7.17
N GLY A 41 22.40 25.52 -7.94
CA GLY A 41 21.25 24.72 -7.47
C GLY A 41 21.61 23.26 -7.25
N PHE A 42 20.62 22.46 -6.78
CA PHE A 42 20.71 21.00 -6.81
C PHE A 42 19.47 20.37 -7.43
N LEU A 43 19.67 19.17 -7.98
CA LEU A 43 18.62 18.24 -8.39
C LEU A 43 18.88 16.92 -7.66
N SER A 44 17.90 16.45 -6.90
CA SER A 44 18.05 15.28 -6.04
C SER A 44 16.97 14.24 -6.31
N SER A 45 17.34 12.97 -6.16
CA SER A 45 16.41 11.85 -6.14
C SER A 45 16.89 10.79 -5.13
N THR A 46 16.19 9.67 -5.02
CA THR A 46 16.55 8.59 -4.09
C THR A 46 17.92 8.00 -4.36
N THR A 47 18.25 7.76 -5.65
CA THR A 47 19.55 7.21 -6.08
C THR A 47 20.09 7.91 -7.32
N TYR A 48 21.43 7.89 -7.52
CA TYR A 48 22.04 8.38 -8.77
C TYR A 48 21.52 7.65 -10.01
N ASN A 49 21.30 6.35 -9.91
CA ASN A 49 20.78 5.59 -11.04
C ASN A 49 19.40 6.10 -11.47
N GLN A 50 18.48 6.33 -10.54
CA GLN A 50 17.18 6.91 -10.85
C GLN A 50 17.30 8.31 -11.44
N LEU A 51 18.15 9.13 -10.84
CA LEU A 51 18.39 10.50 -11.29
C LEU A 51 18.90 10.55 -12.73
N LEU A 52 19.93 9.75 -13.05
CA LEU A 52 20.58 9.78 -14.36
C LEU A 52 19.80 9.04 -15.45
N THR A 53 19.03 7.99 -15.09
CA THR A 53 18.35 7.16 -16.11
C THR A 53 16.90 7.54 -16.33
N LYS A 54 16.27 8.28 -15.41
CA LYS A 54 14.84 8.64 -15.48
C LYS A 54 14.59 10.12 -15.37
N THR A 55 15.05 10.76 -14.28
CA THR A 55 14.74 12.16 -14.00
C THR A 55 15.42 13.09 -14.99
N LEU A 56 16.74 12.96 -15.13
CA LEU A 56 17.53 13.86 -15.97
C LEU A 56 17.11 13.81 -17.45
N PRO A 57 16.97 12.63 -18.11
CA PRO A 57 16.55 12.58 -19.51
C PRO A 57 15.18 13.24 -19.76
N ALA A 58 14.26 13.14 -18.80
CA ALA A 58 12.94 13.77 -18.93
C ALA A 58 13.00 15.30 -18.73
N VAL A 59 13.86 15.77 -17.82
CA VAL A 59 14.15 17.20 -17.63
C VAL A 59 14.82 17.78 -18.88
N GLU A 60 15.80 17.10 -19.47
CA GLU A 60 16.50 17.49 -20.69
C GLU A 60 15.56 17.52 -21.90
N SER A 61 14.67 16.51 -22.01
CA SER A 61 13.63 16.54 -23.05
C SER A 61 12.81 17.83 -22.99
N LYS A 62 12.44 18.27 -21.77
CA LYS A 62 11.73 19.53 -21.59
C LYS A 62 12.59 20.75 -21.95
N TRP A 63 13.88 20.73 -21.65
CA TRP A 63 14.79 21.80 -22.03
C TRP A 63 14.94 21.91 -23.54
N HIS A 64 15.04 20.77 -24.26
CA HIS A 64 15.06 20.74 -25.74
C HIS A 64 13.78 21.34 -26.33
N GLU A 65 12.60 21.01 -25.76
CA GLU A 65 11.33 21.64 -26.17
C GLU A 65 11.33 23.17 -25.94
N MET A 66 12.08 23.65 -24.93
CA MET A 66 12.22 25.06 -24.62
C MET A 66 13.38 25.74 -25.38
N GLY A 67 14.05 25.00 -26.29
CA GLY A 67 15.09 25.50 -27.15
C GLY A 67 16.52 25.43 -26.64
N LEU A 68 16.77 24.78 -25.46
CA LEU A 68 18.14 24.54 -24.99
C LEU A 68 18.75 23.32 -25.70
N GLN A 69 20.03 23.39 -26.01
CA GLN A 69 20.79 22.33 -26.69
C GLN A 69 22.01 21.93 -25.84
N GLU A 70 22.19 20.61 -25.66
CA GLU A 70 23.39 20.09 -25.02
C GLU A 70 24.62 20.38 -25.86
N GLY A 71 25.71 20.82 -25.24
CA GLY A 71 26.95 21.26 -25.89
C GLY A 71 26.97 22.75 -26.25
N GLU A 72 25.80 23.39 -26.41
CA GLU A 72 25.69 24.83 -26.74
C GLU A 72 25.24 25.65 -25.51
N ASP A 73 24.17 25.24 -24.87
CA ASP A 73 23.57 25.96 -23.73
C ASP A 73 23.91 25.35 -22.38
N TYR A 74 24.10 24.01 -22.34
CA TYR A 74 24.49 23.29 -21.15
C TYR A 74 25.32 22.05 -21.45
N VAL A 75 26.04 21.53 -20.46
CA VAL A 75 26.77 20.25 -20.53
C VAL A 75 26.55 19.48 -19.23
N VAL A 76 26.56 18.15 -19.32
CA VAL A 76 26.34 17.25 -18.18
C VAL A 76 27.60 16.39 -17.94
N GLY A 77 28.06 16.34 -16.70
CA GLY A 77 29.13 15.45 -16.26
C GLY A 77 30.53 15.79 -16.78
N ILE A 78 30.68 16.86 -17.55
CA ILE A 78 31.96 17.30 -18.13
C ILE A 78 32.25 18.75 -17.81
N ARG A 79 33.51 19.12 -17.95
CA ARG A 79 33.93 20.52 -17.76
C ARG A 79 33.39 21.39 -18.89
N PRO A 80 32.72 22.54 -18.56
CA PRO A 80 32.20 23.44 -19.57
C PRO A 80 33.32 24.08 -20.42
N PRO A 81 33.01 24.51 -21.65
CA PRO A 81 33.93 25.27 -22.50
C PRO A 81 34.51 26.50 -21.80
N LYS A 82 35.76 26.84 -22.13
CA LYS A 82 36.48 27.95 -21.46
C LYS A 82 35.88 29.34 -21.72
N ASN A 83 35.11 29.49 -22.76
CA ASN A 83 34.43 30.74 -23.16
C ASN A 83 33.09 30.95 -22.46
N TRP A 84 32.61 29.97 -21.72
CA TRP A 84 31.39 30.09 -20.94
C TRP A 84 31.63 30.93 -19.66
N GLU A 85 30.55 31.54 -19.16
CA GLU A 85 30.61 32.24 -17.89
C GLU A 85 30.95 31.27 -16.73
N LYS A 86 31.63 31.79 -15.73
CA LYS A 86 32.01 31.01 -14.55
C LYS A 86 30.97 31.13 -13.47
N SER A 87 30.65 30.00 -12.83
CA SER A 87 29.89 30.02 -11.57
C SER A 87 30.61 30.80 -10.47
N TRP A 88 29.85 31.33 -9.53
CA TRP A 88 30.44 31.98 -8.33
C TRP A 88 31.33 31.02 -7.52
N GLU A 89 31.02 29.75 -7.52
CA GLU A 89 31.82 28.69 -6.92
C GLU A 89 32.08 27.60 -7.96
N GLU A 90 33.29 27.49 -8.46
CA GLU A 90 33.65 26.41 -9.40
C GLU A 90 33.79 25.06 -8.70
N PRO A 91 33.24 23.96 -9.24
CA PRO A 91 33.41 22.64 -8.67
C PRO A 91 34.82 22.11 -8.93
N ARG A 92 35.34 21.30 -8.03
CA ARG A 92 36.62 20.62 -8.23
C ARG A 92 36.49 19.46 -9.24
N LYS A 93 35.29 18.85 -9.30
CA LYS A 93 34.93 17.74 -10.18
C LYS A 93 33.59 18.03 -10.82
N TYR A 94 33.41 17.60 -12.05
CA TYR A 94 32.21 17.87 -12.85
C TYR A 94 31.30 16.66 -13.05
N GLU A 95 31.71 15.45 -12.63
CA GLU A 95 31.02 14.17 -12.89
C GLU A 95 29.52 14.17 -12.55
N ASN A 96 29.11 14.93 -11.53
CA ASN A 96 27.72 15.04 -11.08
C ASN A 96 27.24 16.50 -11.14
N VAL A 97 27.62 17.23 -12.18
CA VAL A 97 27.29 18.64 -12.35
C VAL A 97 26.75 18.91 -13.73
N ILE A 98 25.66 19.63 -13.82
CA ILE A 98 25.18 20.25 -15.05
C ILE A 98 25.66 21.69 -15.03
N SER A 99 26.35 22.11 -16.07
CA SER A 99 26.86 23.47 -16.22
C SER A 99 26.19 24.16 -17.40
N PHE A 100 25.73 25.39 -17.20
CA PHE A 100 25.07 26.23 -18.24
C PHE A 100 26.01 27.30 -18.75
N VAL A 101 25.79 27.72 -20.00
CA VAL A 101 26.57 28.76 -20.69
C VAL A 101 26.68 30.06 -19.87
N ASN A 102 25.65 30.42 -19.12
CA ASN A 102 25.60 31.61 -18.26
C ASN A 102 26.23 31.42 -16.86
N GLY A 103 27.02 30.36 -16.67
CA GLY A 103 27.72 30.06 -15.43
C GLY A 103 26.86 29.45 -14.33
N ARG A 104 25.55 29.28 -14.53
CA ARG A 104 24.73 28.50 -13.59
C ARG A 104 25.15 27.04 -13.59
N ARG A 105 25.05 26.40 -12.44
CA ARG A 105 25.24 24.96 -12.32
C ARG A 105 24.20 24.30 -11.42
N ILE A 106 23.97 23.01 -11.68
CA ILE A 106 23.10 22.15 -10.87
C ILE A 106 23.96 20.97 -10.41
N GLU A 107 24.07 20.74 -9.12
CA GLU A 107 24.70 19.54 -8.57
C GLU A 107 23.65 18.43 -8.45
N LEU A 108 24.00 17.24 -8.94
CA LEU A 108 23.16 16.04 -8.86
C LEU A 108 23.43 15.37 -7.52
N LEU A 109 22.41 15.21 -6.68
CA LEU A 109 22.52 14.69 -5.32
C LEU A 109 21.69 13.41 -5.17
N SER A 110 22.27 12.39 -4.58
CA SER A 110 21.58 11.13 -4.28
C SER A 110 21.31 11.01 -2.79
N MET A 111 20.07 10.65 -2.42
CA MET A 111 19.63 10.58 -1.02
C MET A 111 19.88 9.20 -0.38
N ASP A 112 20.42 8.23 -1.09
CA ASP A 112 21.03 7.04 -0.48
C ASP A 112 22.36 7.36 0.22
N ARG A 113 22.97 8.54 -0.10
CA ARG A 113 24.19 9.06 0.53
C ARG A 113 24.01 10.51 0.97
N PRO A 114 23.10 10.79 1.93
CA PRO A 114 22.76 12.16 2.32
C PRO A 114 23.95 12.93 2.92
N ASP A 115 24.94 12.24 3.45
CA ASP A 115 26.13 12.88 4.02
C ASP A 115 26.95 13.62 2.97
N LEU A 116 26.92 13.23 1.71
CA LEU A 116 27.58 13.94 0.61
C LEU A 116 26.91 15.30 0.33
N ALA A 117 25.63 15.45 0.60
CA ALA A 117 24.90 16.72 0.48
C ALA A 117 25.11 17.63 1.71
N ARG A 118 25.52 17.06 2.86
CA ARG A 118 25.87 17.83 4.06
C ARG A 118 27.08 18.72 3.77
N GLY A 119 26.98 19.98 4.11
CA GLY A 119 28.06 20.94 3.83
C GLY A 119 27.91 21.68 2.51
N GLY A 120 27.03 21.24 1.61
CA GLY A 120 26.64 21.98 0.41
C GLY A 120 26.02 23.34 0.76
N SER A 121 26.16 24.30 -0.15
CA SER A 121 25.53 25.61 -0.06
C SER A 121 24.92 25.91 -1.42
N PHE A 122 23.60 26.03 -1.49
CA PHE A 122 22.84 26.15 -2.72
C PHE A 122 21.91 27.34 -2.72
N THR A 123 21.59 27.86 -3.89
CA THR A 123 20.60 28.93 -4.10
C THR A 123 19.18 28.41 -4.12
N ASP A 124 18.98 27.19 -4.63
CA ASP A 124 17.68 26.55 -4.83
C ASP A 124 17.86 25.03 -4.98
N GLY A 125 16.78 24.28 -4.92
CA GLY A 125 16.83 22.85 -5.07
C GLY A 125 15.52 22.22 -5.54
N ALA A 126 15.64 21.07 -6.22
CA ALA A 126 14.54 20.20 -6.59
C ALA A 126 14.77 18.79 -6.06
N VAL A 127 13.67 18.11 -5.70
CA VAL A 127 13.69 16.74 -5.19
C VAL A 127 12.64 15.95 -5.97
N ASP A 128 13.10 15.08 -6.85
CA ASP A 128 12.25 14.15 -7.56
C ASP A 128 11.96 12.93 -6.67
N GLU A 129 10.74 12.40 -6.78
CA GLU A 129 10.18 11.35 -5.93
C GLU A 129 10.39 11.62 -4.43
N MET A 130 10.08 12.86 -4.02
CA MET A 130 10.34 13.35 -2.68
C MET A 130 9.71 12.49 -1.57
N ALA A 131 8.55 11.86 -1.81
CA ALA A 131 7.92 10.96 -0.85
C ALA A 131 8.73 9.67 -0.56
N LEU A 132 9.65 9.29 -1.46
CA LEU A 132 10.54 8.16 -1.26
C LEU A 132 11.84 8.57 -0.50
N VAL A 133 12.08 9.86 -0.35
CA VAL A 133 13.21 10.40 0.42
C VAL A 133 12.79 10.50 1.89
N PRO A 134 13.57 9.98 2.86
CA PRO A 134 13.25 10.12 4.27
C PRO A 134 13.07 11.58 4.68
N GLN A 135 12.01 11.87 5.45
CA GLN A 135 11.69 13.24 5.90
C GLN A 135 12.89 13.94 6.55
N GLU A 136 13.69 13.21 7.33
CA GLU A 136 14.87 13.76 7.99
C GLU A 136 15.95 14.23 7.00
N HIS A 137 16.10 13.56 5.85
CA HIS A 137 17.04 14.00 4.81
C HIS A 137 16.57 15.33 4.20
N VAL A 138 15.27 15.48 3.95
CA VAL A 138 14.71 16.75 3.46
C VAL A 138 14.89 17.86 4.48
N THR A 139 14.52 17.62 5.74
CA THR A 139 14.46 18.67 6.77
C THR A 139 15.80 19.00 7.37
N ARG A 140 16.71 18.00 7.52
CA ARG A 140 18.02 18.19 8.20
C ARG A 140 19.21 18.33 7.24
N VAL A 141 19.02 17.98 5.95
CA VAL A 141 20.11 18.05 4.96
C VAL A 141 19.77 19.03 3.85
N LEU A 142 18.69 18.78 3.09
CA LEU A 142 18.39 19.57 1.88
C LEU A 142 17.92 21.00 2.21
N LEU A 143 16.94 21.17 3.09
CA LEU A 143 16.47 22.51 3.48
C LEU A 143 17.58 23.39 4.08
N PRO A 144 18.40 22.92 5.05
CA PRO A 144 19.50 23.73 5.57
C PRO A 144 20.61 24.01 4.56
N SER A 145 20.73 23.26 3.47
CA SER A 145 21.71 23.50 2.42
C SER A 145 21.38 24.71 1.54
N LEU A 146 20.14 25.22 1.56
CA LEU A 146 19.70 26.44 0.85
C LEU A 146 20.19 27.73 1.53
N ARG A 147 21.47 27.77 1.86
CA ARG A 147 22.10 28.86 2.67
C ARG A 147 23.09 29.71 1.91
N MET A 148 23.18 29.53 0.59
CA MET A 148 24.14 30.31 -0.21
C MET A 148 23.90 31.82 -0.05
N LYS A 149 24.97 32.56 0.16
CA LYS A 149 24.91 34.00 0.41
C LYS A 149 25.13 34.79 -0.89
N LEU A 150 24.12 34.77 -1.78
CA LEU A 150 24.10 35.63 -2.96
C LEU A 150 23.17 36.81 -2.70
N ILE A 151 23.76 37.98 -2.43
CA ILE A 151 23.00 39.21 -2.14
C ILE A 151 22.21 39.66 -3.38
N GLU A 152 22.74 39.40 -4.58
CA GLU A 152 22.12 39.75 -5.86
C GLU A 152 20.75 39.14 -6.05
N TYR A 153 20.53 37.91 -5.54
CA TYR A 153 19.27 37.17 -5.70
C TYR A 153 18.34 37.24 -4.49
N ARG A 154 18.67 38.03 -3.46
CA ARG A 154 17.87 38.07 -2.19
C ARG A 154 16.40 38.39 -2.38
N PHE A 155 16.01 39.08 -3.45
CA PHE A 155 14.64 39.45 -3.79
C PHE A 155 14.06 38.63 -4.94
N ASN A 156 14.84 37.70 -5.48
CA ASN A 156 14.37 36.82 -6.53
C ASN A 156 13.50 35.70 -5.90
N PRO A 157 12.26 35.49 -6.32
CA PRO A 157 11.38 34.44 -5.75
C PRO A 157 11.91 33.02 -5.96
N LEU A 158 12.87 32.82 -6.86
CA LEU A 158 13.52 31.53 -7.09
C LEU A 158 14.64 31.25 -6.06
N PHE A 159 15.08 32.26 -5.35
CA PHE A 159 16.18 32.14 -4.38
C PHE A 159 15.71 31.48 -3.08
N ARG A 160 16.47 30.48 -2.59
CA ARG A 160 16.14 29.65 -1.43
C ARG A 160 14.83 28.88 -1.59
N ASN A 161 14.53 28.45 -2.80
CA ASN A 161 13.33 27.71 -3.14
C ASN A 161 13.59 26.21 -3.12
N LEU A 162 12.75 25.44 -2.44
CA LEU A 162 12.71 23.98 -2.51
C LEU A 162 11.45 23.52 -3.25
N ARG A 163 11.64 22.69 -4.25
CA ARG A 163 10.58 22.11 -5.08
C ARG A 163 10.60 20.60 -4.92
N GLY A 164 9.49 20.03 -4.50
CA GLY A 164 9.29 18.59 -4.38
C GLY A 164 8.31 18.08 -5.43
N TYR A 165 8.67 17.01 -6.10
CA TYR A 165 7.83 16.32 -7.09
C TYR A 165 7.67 14.89 -6.64
N THR A 166 6.44 14.39 -6.60
CA THR A 166 6.19 13.02 -6.15
C THR A 166 4.79 12.55 -6.52
N SER A 167 4.58 11.25 -6.49
CA SER A 167 3.25 10.63 -6.49
C SER A 167 2.77 10.43 -5.05
N ILE A 168 1.52 10.05 -4.86
CA ILE A 168 0.99 9.67 -3.56
C ILE A 168 1.85 8.53 -2.99
N PRO A 169 2.36 8.70 -1.77
CA PRO A 169 3.19 7.68 -1.15
C PRO A 169 2.40 6.42 -0.80
N TRP A 170 2.95 5.28 -1.16
CA TRP A 170 2.45 3.97 -0.74
C TRP A 170 2.92 3.54 0.64
N LYS A 171 3.99 4.15 1.15
CA LYS A 171 4.62 3.80 2.44
C LYS A 171 4.34 4.87 3.47
N PRO A 172 4.10 4.50 4.73
CA PRO A 172 3.91 5.45 5.83
C PRO A 172 5.05 6.46 5.96
N SER A 173 6.29 6.04 5.68
CA SER A 173 7.48 6.91 5.69
C SER A 173 7.39 8.11 4.75
N GLY A 174 6.55 8.02 3.71
CA GLY A 174 6.33 9.11 2.74
C GLY A 174 5.17 10.05 3.07
N TYR A 175 4.32 9.71 4.05
CA TYR A 175 3.09 10.48 4.33
C TYR A 175 3.34 11.92 4.80
N TYR A 176 4.53 12.24 5.25
CA TYR A 176 4.91 13.61 5.59
C TYR A 176 4.71 14.61 4.43
N ILE A 177 4.66 14.11 3.18
CA ILE A 177 4.36 14.94 2.00
C ILE A 177 2.94 15.53 2.09
N LEU A 178 1.98 14.77 2.63
CA LEU A 178 0.60 15.21 2.78
C LEU A 178 0.47 16.36 3.81
N ASP A 179 1.37 16.43 4.79
CA ASP A 179 1.41 17.54 5.76
C ASP A 179 1.67 18.89 5.10
N TYR A 180 2.27 18.90 3.90
CA TYR A 180 2.52 20.15 3.17
C TYR A 180 1.24 20.79 2.64
N GLU A 181 0.16 20.04 2.45
CA GLU A 181 -1.15 20.62 2.15
C GLU A 181 -1.66 21.48 3.32
N ASP A 182 -1.60 20.94 4.53
CA ASP A 182 -2.04 21.68 5.72
C ASP A 182 -1.11 22.87 6.00
N LYS A 183 0.20 22.72 5.76
CA LYS A 183 1.14 23.82 5.83
C LYS A 183 0.83 24.91 4.80
N ALA A 184 0.43 24.55 3.58
CA ALA A 184 0.05 25.50 2.54
C ALA A 184 -1.24 26.24 2.89
N LYS A 185 -2.23 25.56 3.50
CA LYS A 185 -3.46 26.21 4.02
C LYS A 185 -3.16 27.16 5.18
N ALA A 186 -2.27 26.76 6.08
CA ALA A 186 -1.91 27.55 7.26
C ALA A 186 -0.99 28.74 6.95
N ASN A 187 -0.11 28.61 5.96
CA ASN A 187 0.85 29.64 5.57
C ASN A 187 1.06 29.68 4.05
N PRO A 188 0.10 30.23 3.29
CA PRO A 188 0.11 30.24 1.82
C PRO A 188 1.23 31.11 1.22
N ASP A 189 1.81 32.04 1.98
CA ASP A 189 2.95 32.83 1.52
C ASP A 189 4.25 32.03 1.47
N ARG A 190 4.35 30.95 2.25
CA ARG A 190 5.55 30.14 2.38
C ARG A 190 5.45 28.81 1.64
N TYR A 191 4.29 28.22 1.58
CA TYR A 191 4.07 26.89 1.02
C TYR A 191 3.07 26.94 -0.12
N PHE A 192 3.38 26.21 -1.19
CA PHE A 192 2.46 25.93 -2.28
C PHE A 192 2.33 24.43 -2.44
N PHE A 193 1.12 23.95 -2.52
CA PHE A 193 0.82 22.54 -2.70
C PHE A 193 -0.15 22.39 -3.87
N GLN A 194 0.21 21.59 -4.85
CA GLN A 194 -0.62 21.27 -6.01
C GLN A 194 -0.80 19.78 -6.13
N GLU A 195 -2.04 19.35 -6.29
CA GLU A 195 -2.38 18.00 -6.72
C GLU A 195 -2.76 17.99 -8.19
N SER A 196 -2.44 16.90 -8.88
CA SER A 196 -2.78 16.68 -10.27
C SER A 196 -2.89 15.18 -10.58
N ASN A 197 -3.75 14.81 -11.50
CA ASN A 197 -3.90 13.44 -11.97
C ASN A 197 -3.69 13.34 -13.50
N ALA A 198 -3.86 12.14 -14.07
CA ALA A 198 -3.67 11.95 -15.50
C ALA A 198 -4.67 12.72 -16.37
N TRP A 199 -5.91 12.92 -15.89
CA TRP A 199 -6.93 13.67 -16.63
C TRP A 199 -6.60 15.16 -16.77
N ASP A 200 -5.86 15.74 -15.81
CA ASP A 200 -5.39 17.12 -15.94
C ASP A 200 -4.44 17.33 -17.12
N ASN A 201 -3.85 16.22 -17.61
CA ASN A 201 -2.92 16.20 -18.75
C ASN A 201 -3.46 15.36 -19.93
N VAL A 202 -4.76 15.15 -20.01
CA VAL A 202 -5.42 14.33 -21.04
C VAL A 202 -5.11 14.79 -22.46
N HIS A 203 -4.91 16.08 -22.66
CA HIS A 203 -4.56 16.66 -23.97
C HIS A 203 -3.19 16.21 -24.52
N VAL A 204 -2.31 15.71 -23.63
CA VAL A 204 -1.02 15.12 -24.00
C VAL A 204 -1.11 13.59 -24.05
N LEU A 205 -1.75 12.98 -23.07
CA LEU A 205 -1.83 11.52 -22.93
C LEU A 205 -2.82 10.88 -23.90
N GLY A 206 -3.92 11.56 -24.19
CA GLY A 206 -5.09 10.98 -24.86
C GLY A 206 -6.00 10.22 -23.89
N GLU A 207 -7.30 10.34 -24.10
CA GLU A 207 -8.32 9.69 -23.26
C GLU A 207 -8.23 8.15 -23.34
N GLU A 208 -7.98 7.60 -24.53
CA GLU A 208 -7.87 6.16 -24.73
C GLU A 208 -6.74 5.52 -23.91
N PHE A 209 -5.62 6.24 -23.79
CA PHE A 209 -4.50 5.75 -22.96
C PHE A 209 -4.86 5.68 -21.48
N ILE A 210 -5.57 6.68 -20.96
CA ILE A 210 -6.01 6.69 -19.56
C ILE A 210 -7.02 5.56 -19.29
N LYS A 211 -7.97 5.34 -20.23
CA LYS A 211 -8.92 4.21 -20.16
C LYS A 211 -8.23 2.86 -20.24
N MET A 212 -7.23 2.72 -21.11
CA MET A 212 -6.43 1.49 -21.16
C MET A 212 -5.75 1.21 -19.82
N LEU A 213 -5.19 2.23 -19.16
CA LEU A 213 -4.61 2.06 -17.82
C LEU A 213 -5.66 1.67 -16.78
N GLU A 214 -6.88 2.19 -16.87
CA GLU A 214 -8.00 1.81 -16.00
C GLU A 214 -8.40 0.34 -16.18
N GLU A 215 -8.34 -0.18 -17.40
CA GLU A 215 -8.68 -1.57 -17.72
C GLU A 215 -7.56 -2.55 -17.32
N GLU A 216 -6.30 -2.16 -17.48
CA GLU A 216 -5.14 -3.05 -17.28
C GLU A 216 -4.61 -3.05 -15.84
N LEU A 217 -4.72 -1.94 -15.11
CA LEU A 217 -4.23 -1.85 -13.74
C LEU A 217 -5.26 -2.39 -12.73
N PRO A 218 -4.80 -2.96 -11.61
CA PRO A 218 -5.70 -3.17 -10.47
C PRO A 218 -6.36 -1.85 -10.08
N TYR A 219 -7.66 -1.88 -9.79
CA TYR A 219 -8.46 -0.67 -9.55
C TYR A 219 -7.82 0.30 -8.56
N LEU A 220 -7.36 -0.21 -7.41
CA LEU A 220 -6.70 0.64 -6.40
C LEU A 220 -5.36 1.22 -6.91
N GLU A 221 -4.61 0.46 -7.71
CA GLU A 221 -3.37 0.95 -8.32
C GLU A 221 -3.67 2.07 -9.32
N PHE A 222 -4.73 1.93 -10.13
CA PHE A 222 -5.19 2.99 -11.01
C PHE A 222 -5.57 4.26 -10.23
N LEU A 223 -6.36 4.12 -9.17
CA LEU A 223 -6.77 5.26 -8.35
C LEU A 223 -5.57 6.00 -7.74
N VAL A 224 -4.60 5.28 -7.19
CA VAL A 224 -3.44 5.90 -6.52
C VAL A 224 -2.41 6.41 -7.52
N GLU A 225 -2.00 5.57 -8.47
CA GLU A 225 -0.87 5.88 -9.34
C GLU A 225 -1.26 6.80 -10.52
N VAL A 226 -2.50 6.70 -11.02
CA VAL A 226 -2.95 7.45 -12.19
C VAL A 226 -3.86 8.61 -11.79
N MET A 227 -4.87 8.33 -10.97
CA MET A 227 -5.86 9.32 -10.52
C MET A 227 -5.35 10.18 -9.37
N ASN A 228 -4.21 9.81 -8.78
CA ASN A 228 -3.65 10.50 -7.62
C ASN A 228 -4.64 10.61 -6.45
N GLU A 229 -5.53 9.61 -6.32
CA GLU A 229 -6.47 9.57 -5.22
C GLU A 229 -5.81 9.10 -3.94
N ARG A 230 -5.98 9.88 -2.89
CA ARG A 230 -5.52 9.49 -1.56
C ARG A 230 -6.37 8.34 -1.08
N VAL A 231 -5.74 7.17 -0.91
CA VAL A 231 -6.38 6.10 -0.16
C VAL A 231 -6.63 6.63 1.25
N ARG A 232 -7.89 6.94 1.53
CA ARG A 232 -8.31 7.53 2.80
C ARG A 232 -7.85 6.65 3.94
N LYS A 233 -7.01 7.18 4.82
CA LYS A 233 -6.46 6.57 6.04
C LYS A 233 -5.57 5.33 5.81
N VAL A 234 -4.47 5.46 5.08
CA VAL A 234 -3.32 4.61 5.35
C VAL A 234 -2.63 5.17 6.61
N ARG A 235 -3.33 5.18 7.71
CA ARG A 235 -2.71 5.25 9.02
C ARG A 235 -2.29 3.82 9.31
N ASP A 236 -1.01 3.51 9.35
CA ASP A 236 -0.36 2.34 9.93
C ASP A 236 -1.17 1.01 10.05
N ALA A 237 -2.36 0.93 9.43
CA ALA A 237 -3.28 -0.19 9.47
C ALA A 237 -3.28 -0.94 8.13
N PHE A 238 -3.05 -2.25 8.20
CA PHE A 238 -3.10 -3.13 7.03
C PHE A 238 -4.51 -3.14 6.39
N TYR A 239 -5.57 -3.11 7.23
CA TYR A 239 -6.97 -3.09 6.82
C TYR A 239 -7.57 -1.69 7.00
N HIS A 240 -7.06 -0.72 6.28
CA HIS A 240 -7.44 0.68 6.45
C HIS A 240 -8.90 0.98 6.06
N ASN A 241 -9.54 0.14 5.24
CA ASN A 241 -10.95 0.25 4.89
C ASN A 241 -11.87 -0.53 5.86
N PHE A 242 -11.31 -1.22 6.87
CA PHE A 242 -12.13 -1.87 7.88
C PHE A 242 -12.81 -0.83 8.76
N ASP A 243 -14.13 -0.93 8.85
CA ASP A 243 -15.00 -0.12 9.70
C ASP A 243 -15.90 -1.07 10.49
N ALA A 244 -15.77 -1.09 11.81
CA ALA A 244 -16.52 -2.00 12.66
C ALA A 244 -18.04 -1.77 12.55
N ASP A 245 -18.50 -0.50 12.44
CA ASP A 245 -19.93 -0.20 12.32
C ASP A 245 -20.53 -0.75 11.02
N ARG A 246 -19.73 -0.78 9.95
CA ARG A 246 -20.14 -1.26 8.63
C ARG A 246 -19.95 -2.76 8.46
N HIS A 247 -18.84 -3.30 8.98
CA HIS A 247 -18.42 -4.69 8.69
C HIS A 247 -18.80 -5.68 9.78
N THR A 248 -19.56 -5.25 10.82
CA THR A 248 -20.07 -6.17 11.83
C THR A 248 -21.58 -6.25 11.83
N TYR A 249 -22.09 -7.27 12.48
CA TYR A 249 -23.50 -7.43 12.80
C TYR A 249 -23.65 -8.06 14.18
N SER A 250 -24.73 -7.70 14.89
CA SER A 250 -24.99 -8.13 16.24
C SER A 250 -26.07 -9.19 16.27
N VAL A 251 -25.70 -10.43 16.53
CA VAL A 251 -26.65 -11.52 16.74
C VAL A 251 -26.17 -12.37 17.91
N ARG A 252 -27.06 -12.67 18.81
CA ARG A 252 -26.75 -13.42 20.04
C ARG A 252 -27.14 -14.88 19.91
N TRP A 253 -26.30 -15.74 20.50
CA TRP A 253 -26.71 -17.10 20.78
C TRP A 253 -27.80 -17.09 21.84
N LEU A 254 -28.90 -17.81 21.64
CA LEU A 254 -29.92 -18.02 22.62
C LEU A 254 -29.51 -19.20 23.51
N TYR A 255 -29.37 -18.93 24.81
CA TYR A 255 -29.17 -19.96 25.79
C TYR A 255 -30.51 -20.24 26.46
N GLY A 256 -30.91 -21.51 26.51
CA GLY A 256 -32.04 -21.98 27.31
C GLY A 256 -31.53 -22.54 28.63
N GLU A 257 -32.19 -22.23 29.72
CA GLU A 257 -32.01 -22.94 31.02
C GLU A 257 -32.88 -24.20 31.01
N SER A 258 -32.27 -25.35 31.28
CA SER A 258 -32.96 -26.60 31.50
C SER A 258 -32.61 -27.09 32.92
N GLU A 259 -33.42 -28.01 33.50
CA GLU A 259 -33.15 -28.64 34.79
C GLU A 259 -31.77 -29.33 34.90
N ARG A 260 -31.06 -29.49 33.76
CA ARG A 260 -29.71 -30.10 33.65
C ARG A 260 -28.61 -29.08 33.36
N GLY A 261 -28.91 -27.78 33.48
CA GLY A 261 -27.96 -26.70 33.22
C GLY A 261 -28.27 -25.88 31.99
N ILE A 262 -27.34 -24.96 31.61
CA ILE A 262 -27.49 -24.10 30.44
C ILE A 262 -27.33 -24.93 29.19
N THR A 263 -28.37 -25.02 28.39
CA THR A 263 -28.34 -25.64 27.04
C THR A 263 -28.46 -24.56 25.99
N THR A 264 -27.73 -24.69 24.89
CA THR A 264 -27.96 -23.87 23.69
C THR A 264 -29.29 -24.27 23.10
N SER A 265 -30.32 -23.44 23.23
CA SER A 265 -31.67 -23.69 22.69
C SER A 265 -31.79 -23.40 21.18
N GLY A 266 -30.71 -22.97 20.55
CA GLY A 266 -30.64 -22.70 19.13
C GLY A 266 -29.66 -21.58 18.82
N ILE A 267 -29.27 -21.52 17.55
CA ILE A 267 -28.47 -20.43 16.99
C ILE A 267 -29.47 -19.39 16.49
N SER A 268 -29.48 -18.20 17.11
CA SER A 268 -30.35 -17.11 16.68
C SER A 268 -29.67 -16.21 15.64
N ASP A 269 -28.58 -16.68 15.04
CA ASP A 269 -27.91 -15.97 13.95
C ASP A 269 -28.71 -16.16 12.65
N PRO A 270 -29.37 -15.12 12.09
CA PRO A 270 -30.18 -15.22 10.90
C PRO A 270 -29.36 -15.55 9.65
N HIS A 271 -28.04 -15.43 9.71
CA HIS A 271 -27.13 -15.76 8.61
C HIS A 271 -26.60 -17.18 8.69
N TYR A 272 -26.84 -17.90 9.81
CA TYR A 272 -26.49 -19.30 9.93
C TYR A 272 -27.62 -20.19 9.41
N LYS A 273 -27.26 -21.14 8.56
CA LYS A 273 -28.15 -22.12 7.96
C LYS A 273 -27.63 -23.53 8.21
N ALA A 274 -28.37 -24.31 8.98
CA ALA A 274 -27.98 -25.66 9.37
C ALA A 274 -27.97 -26.66 8.18
N ASP A 275 -28.70 -26.34 7.11
CA ASP A 275 -28.84 -27.19 5.91
C ASP A 275 -27.88 -26.81 4.78
N GLU A 276 -27.01 -25.82 5.01
CA GLU A 276 -25.96 -25.41 4.06
C GLU A 276 -24.59 -25.79 4.59
N LEU A 277 -23.60 -25.96 3.68
CA LEU A 277 -22.22 -26.27 4.06
C LEU A 277 -21.58 -25.15 4.90
N LEU A 278 -20.56 -25.52 5.66
CA LEU A 278 -19.68 -24.56 6.36
C LEU A 278 -18.37 -24.40 5.59
N ASP A 279 -17.97 -23.17 5.36
CA ASP A 279 -16.61 -22.81 4.98
C ASP A 279 -15.81 -22.56 6.26
N ILE A 280 -14.67 -23.22 6.41
CA ILE A 280 -13.83 -23.10 7.60
C ILE A 280 -12.41 -22.80 7.16
N THR A 281 -11.86 -21.70 7.64
CA THR A 281 -10.48 -21.34 7.37
C THR A 281 -9.60 -21.54 8.58
N PHE A 282 -8.37 -22.00 8.36
CA PHE A 282 -7.38 -22.28 9.37
C PHE A 282 -6.10 -21.47 9.15
N ASP A 283 -5.50 -21.03 10.25
CA ASP A 283 -4.11 -20.57 10.33
C ASP A 283 -3.39 -21.39 11.39
N PHE A 284 -2.20 -21.91 11.01
CA PHE A 284 -1.43 -22.84 11.83
C PHE A 284 -0.14 -22.21 12.30
N SER A 285 0.08 -22.23 13.62
CA SER A 285 1.36 -21.85 14.20
C SER A 285 1.81 -22.84 15.27
N GLY A 286 3.05 -22.68 15.76
CA GLY A 286 3.62 -23.63 16.73
C GLY A 286 2.88 -23.70 18.07
N TRP A 287 2.33 -22.57 18.54
CA TRP A 287 1.67 -22.45 19.85
C TRP A 287 0.27 -21.84 19.82
N PHE A 288 -0.17 -21.37 18.66
CA PHE A 288 -1.51 -20.81 18.48
C PHE A 288 -2.10 -21.27 17.17
N ASN A 289 -3.17 -22.03 17.23
CA ASN A 289 -3.90 -22.43 16.03
C ASN A 289 -5.29 -21.85 16.09
N CYS A 290 -5.76 -21.24 15.00
CA CYS A 290 -7.05 -20.62 14.95
C CYS A 290 -7.85 -21.02 13.70
N ALA A 291 -9.16 -20.87 13.80
CA ALA A 291 -10.08 -21.08 12.71
C ALA A 291 -11.23 -20.08 12.79
N SER A 292 -11.80 -19.75 11.63
CA SER A 292 -13.07 -19.04 11.53
C SER A 292 -14.04 -19.77 10.61
N VAL A 293 -15.32 -19.68 10.97
CA VAL A 293 -16.43 -20.40 10.29
C VAL A 293 -17.27 -19.39 9.53
N TRP A 294 -17.58 -19.72 8.29
CA TRP A 294 -18.23 -18.83 7.32
C TRP A 294 -19.40 -19.48 6.62
N GLN A 295 -20.37 -18.66 6.23
CA GLN A 295 -21.39 -18.98 5.25
C GLN A 295 -21.64 -17.81 4.32
N GLU A 296 -21.96 -18.13 3.08
CA GLU A 296 -22.33 -17.14 2.07
C GLU A 296 -23.83 -16.85 2.11
N GLY A 297 -24.19 -15.59 1.99
CA GLY A 297 -25.57 -15.16 1.86
C GLY A 297 -25.71 -13.99 0.90
N VAL A 298 -26.90 -13.40 0.85
CA VAL A 298 -27.20 -12.24 0.00
C VAL A 298 -27.88 -11.17 0.85
N VAL A 299 -27.29 -9.97 0.89
CA VAL A 299 -27.88 -8.77 1.52
C VAL A 299 -28.00 -7.68 0.47
N ASN A 300 -29.18 -7.10 0.33
CA ASN A 300 -29.44 -6.02 -0.64
C ASN A 300 -28.97 -6.36 -2.06
N LYS A 301 -29.24 -7.60 -2.52
CA LYS A 301 -28.82 -8.16 -3.82
C LYS A 301 -27.30 -8.30 -3.99
N ARG A 302 -26.51 -8.12 -2.94
CA ARG A 302 -25.07 -8.31 -2.95
C ARG A 302 -24.69 -9.60 -2.25
N ARG A 303 -23.79 -10.38 -2.87
CA ARG A 303 -23.17 -11.54 -2.26
C ARG A 303 -22.38 -11.10 -1.02
N THR A 304 -22.61 -11.75 0.09
CA THR A 304 -22.02 -11.37 1.40
C THR A 304 -21.48 -12.62 2.07
N GLU A 305 -20.25 -12.54 2.54
CA GLU A 305 -19.61 -13.56 3.38
C GLU A 305 -19.82 -13.22 4.83
N PHE A 306 -20.44 -14.12 5.57
CA PHE A 306 -20.70 -13.98 7.01
C PHE A 306 -19.72 -14.81 7.80
N CYS A 307 -18.86 -14.16 8.61
CA CYS A 307 -18.07 -14.82 9.63
C CYS A 307 -18.95 -15.08 10.85
N LEU A 308 -19.35 -16.32 11.03
CA LEU A 308 -20.30 -16.73 12.07
C LEU A 308 -19.64 -16.90 13.43
N HIS A 309 -18.40 -17.43 13.44
CA HIS A 309 -17.70 -17.75 14.68
C HIS A 309 -16.20 -17.88 14.46
N GLN A 310 -15.43 -17.63 15.54
CA GLN A 310 -14.00 -17.86 15.63
C GLN A 310 -13.69 -18.92 16.68
N PHE A 311 -12.62 -19.69 16.45
CA PHE A 311 -12.12 -20.70 17.38
C PHE A 311 -10.60 -20.63 17.45
N PHE A 312 -10.02 -20.91 18.60
CA PHE A 312 -8.58 -21.06 18.74
C PHE A 312 -8.22 -22.02 19.88
N VAL A 313 -7.00 -22.50 19.83
CA VAL A 313 -6.32 -23.25 20.87
C VAL A 313 -4.96 -22.65 21.15
N LYS A 314 -4.61 -22.52 22.42
CA LYS A 314 -3.31 -22.02 22.91
C LYS A 314 -2.67 -23.17 23.67
N GLU A 315 -1.59 -23.75 23.17
CA GLU A 315 -0.76 -24.68 23.92
C GLU A 315 0.59 -24.84 23.21
N ASP A 316 1.61 -25.24 23.95
CA ASP A 316 2.98 -25.44 23.45
C ASP A 316 3.09 -26.50 22.34
N GLU A 317 2.11 -27.38 22.19
CA GLU A 317 2.08 -28.42 21.16
C GLU A 317 0.91 -28.30 20.16
N GLY A 318 0.17 -27.19 20.18
CA GLY A 318 -0.88 -26.83 19.22
C GLY A 318 -1.74 -28.00 18.74
N LYS A 319 -2.64 -28.51 19.58
CA LYS A 319 -3.51 -29.67 19.25
C LYS A 319 -4.57 -29.30 18.22
N ILE A 320 -4.25 -29.43 16.95
CA ILE A 320 -5.17 -29.18 15.82
C ILE A 320 -6.46 -30.00 15.97
N GLY A 321 -6.34 -31.22 16.48
CA GLY A 321 -7.52 -32.07 16.77
C GLY A 321 -8.49 -31.43 17.75
N GLU A 322 -8.01 -30.75 18.80
CA GLU A 322 -8.84 -30.04 19.78
C GLU A 322 -9.58 -28.85 19.14
N LEU A 323 -8.91 -28.12 18.24
CA LEU A 323 -9.55 -27.05 17.51
C LEU A 323 -10.73 -27.54 16.65
N VAL A 324 -10.55 -28.67 15.96
CA VAL A 324 -11.64 -29.32 15.19
C VAL A 324 -12.75 -29.82 16.13
N ASP A 325 -12.40 -30.38 17.29
CA ASP A 325 -13.39 -30.82 18.28
C ASP A 325 -14.26 -29.64 18.76
N LYS A 326 -13.63 -28.49 19.10
CA LYS A 326 -14.36 -27.28 19.48
C LYS A 326 -15.37 -26.87 18.40
N ILE A 327 -14.97 -26.89 17.12
CA ILE A 327 -15.85 -26.55 15.99
C ILE A 327 -17.01 -27.53 15.91
N CYS A 328 -16.74 -28.84 15.92
CA CYS A 328 -17.78 -29.86 15.80
C CYS A 328 -18.76 -29.86 16.98
N HIS A 329 -18.27 -29.63 18.19
CA HIS A 329 -19.11 -29.53 19.40
C HIS A 329 -19.96 -28.26 19.40
N HIS A 330 -19.51 -27.19 18.75
CA HIS A 330 -20.27 -25.95 18.62
C HIS A 330 -21.47 -26.06 17.66
N TYR A 331 -21.37 -26.94 16.66
CA TYR A 331 -22.40 -27.18 15.65
C TYR A 331 -23.04 -28.59 15.73
N PRO A 332 -23.55 -29.02 16.92
CA PRO A 332 -24.04 -30.40 17.10
C PRO A 332 -25.28 -30.71 16.26
N THR A 333 -26.11 -29.70 15.99
CA THR A 333 -27.39 -29.79 15.29
C THR A 333 -27.27 -29.36 13.82
N HIS A 334 -26.06 -29.20 13.30
CA HIS A 334 -25.87 -28.89 11.90
C HIS A 334 -26.20 -30.11 11.01
N ASN A 335 -27.17 -29.95 10.10
CA ASN A 335 -27.71 -31.06 9.33
C ASN A 335 -26.83 -31.46 8.17
N PHE A 336 -26.33 -30.44 7.42
CA PHE A 336 -25.49 -30.68 6.23
C PHE A 336 -24.01 -30.74 6.62
N ARG A 337 -23.56 -31.86 7.16
CA ARG A 337 -22.22 -32.08 7.73
C ARG A 337 -21.11 -32.13 6.67
N LEU A 338 -21.02 -31.07 5.86
CA LEU A 338 -19.94 -30.83 4.92
C LEU A 338 -19.20 -29.57 5.27
N ALA A 339 -17.88 -29.68 5.51
CA ALA A 339 -16.97 -28.58 5.74
C ALA A 339 -16.04 -28.41 4.53
N ARG A 340 -15.99 -27.23 3.92
CA ARG A 340 -14.93 -26.87 2.98
C ARG A 340 -13.82 -26.16 3.75
N ILE A 341 -12.62 -26.70 3.62
CA ILE A 341 -11.46 -26.25 4.39
C ILE A 341 -10.60 -25.33 3.54
N TRP A 342 -10.34 -24.15 4.05
CA TRP A 342 -9.49 -23.12 3.48
C TRP A 342 -8.35 -22.79 4.44
N GLY A 343 -7.33 -22.07 4.01
CA GLY A 343 -6.30 -21.61 4.94
C GLY A 343 -4.89 -21.61 4.37
N GLU A 344 -3.91 -21.76 5.26
CA GLU A 344 -2.51 -21.64 4.93
C GLU A 344 -2.02 -22.78 4.01
N PRO A 345 -1.39 -22.48 2.84
CA PRO A 345 -0.84 -23.51 1.95
C PRO A 345 0.18 -24.43 2.59
N ARG A 346 0.94 -23.95 3.60
CA ARG A 346 1.91 -24.77 4.36
C ARG A 346 1.27 -25.92 5.13
N GLY A 347 -0.05 -25.90 5.34
CA GLY A 347 -0.77 -27.04 5.89
C GLY A 347 -0.66 -28.32 5.06
N HIS A 348 -0.22 -28.23 3.78
CA HIS A 348 0.14 -29.36 2.93
C HIS A 348 1.56 -29.90 3.12
N ASP A 349 2.42 -29.19 3.88
CA ASP A 349 3.78 -29.65 4.13
C ASP A 349 3.75 -30.90 5.03
N LYS A 350 4.55 -31.90 4.66
CA LYS A 350 4.71 -33.10 5.48
C LYS A 350 5.56 -32.79 6.70
N ARG A 351 5.12 -33.25 7.86
CA ARG A 351 5.94 -33.14 9.07
C ARG A 351 7.09 -34.14 9.03
N PRO A 352 8.28 -33.81 9.60
CA PRO A 352 9.42 -34.69 9.62
C PRO A 352 9.16 -36.02 10.36
N ASP A 353 8.22 -36.02 11.29
CA ASP A 353 7.87 -37.13 12.19
C ASP A 353 6.66 -37.94 11.72
N SER A 354 5.98 -37.53 10.67
CA SER A 354 4.81 -38.24 10.12
C SER A 354 4.68 -38.08 8.61
N MET A 355 4.14 -39.10 7.95
CA MET A 355 3.84 -39.06 6.51
C MET A 355 2.57 -38.24 6.21
N SER A 356 1.81 -37.81 7.23
CA SER A 356 0.58 -37.07 7.11
C SER A 356 0.81 -35.53 7.13
N THR A 357 0.01 -34.81 6.36
CA THR A 357 -0.04 -33.35 6.39
C THR A 357 -0.92 -32.87 7.53
N ILE A 358 -0.86 -31.55 7.83
CA ILE A 358 -1.78 -30.96 8.81
C ILE A 358 -3.24 -31.10 8.33
N TYR A 359 -3.49 -30.91 7.05
CA TYR A 359 -4.85 -31.06 6.49
C TYR A 359 -5.35 -32.51 6.54
N ASP A 360 -4.47 -33.52 6.41
CA ASP A 360 -4.88 -34.92 6.61
C ASP A 360 -5.38 -35.16 8.05
N GLN A 361 -4.74 -34.53 9.06
CA GLN A 361 -5.15 -34.61 10.46
C GLN A 361 -6.50 -33.91 10.67
N VAL A 362 -6.69 -32.72 10.08
CA VAL A 362 -7.97 -31.97 10.11
C VAL A 362 -9.09 -32.81 9.54
N VAL A 363 -8.91 -33.37 8.32
CA VAL A 363 -9.92 -34.21 7.65
C VAL A 363 -10.25 -35.45 8.47
N ALA A 364 -9.22 -36.14 8.97
CA ALA A 364 -9.41 -37.33 9.80
C ALA A 364 -10.18 -37.02 11.08
N ARG A 365 -9.95 -35.82 11.70
CA ARG A 365 -10.65 -35.43 12.92
C ARG A 365 -12.12 -35.06 12.65
N PHE A 366 -12.44 -34.34 11.59
CA PHE A 366 -13.80 -34.08 11.14
C PHE A 366 -14.57 -35.39 10.90
N SER A 367 -13.93 -36.36 10.25
CA SER A 367 -14.53 -37.68 9.98
C SER A 367 -14.92 -38.41 11.26
N LYS A 368 -14.13 -38.29 12.37
CA LYS A 368 -14.50 -38.88 13.67
C LYS A 368 -15.78 -38.29 14.27
N HIS A 369 -16.13 -37.06 13.91
CA HIS A 369 -17.39 -36.42 14.32
C HIS A 369 -18.52 -36.59 13.28
N GLY A 370 -18.34 -37.46 12.29
CA GLY A 370 -19.33 -37.70 11.26
C GLY A 370 -19.48 -36.57 10.23
N TRP A 371 -18.46 -35.72 10.08
CA TRP A 371 -18.41 -34.69 9.07
C TRP A 371 -17.57 -35.14 7.88
N LYS A 372 -18.00 -34.76 6.67
CA LYS A 372 -17.16 -34.78 5.47
C LYS A 372 -16.38 -33.46 5.41
N ALA A 373 -15.07 -33.51 5.20
CA ALA A 373 -14.24 -32.33 5.06
C ALA A 373 -13.52 -32.36 3.68
N GLU A 374 -13.61 -31.25 2.94
CA GLU A 374 -12.99 -31.08 1.63
C GLU A 374 -11.99 -29.95 1.66
N VAL A 375 -10.70 -30.26 1.51
CA VAL A 375 -9.63 -29.26 1.47
C VAL A 375 -9.66 -28.55 0.12
N ARG A 376 -9.82 -27.23 0.16
CA ARG A 376 -9.87 -26.33 -1.00
C ARG A 376 -8.62 -25.46 -1.15
N VAL A 377 -7.61 -25.71 -0.34
CA VAL A 377 -6.36 -24.98 -0.35
C VAL A 377 -5.51 -25.48 -1.53
N GLY A 378 -5.16 -24.58 -2.43
CA GLY A 378 -4.27 -24.89 -3.56
C GLY A 378 -2.83 -25.06 -3.11
N ALA A 379 -2.11 -26.02 -3.71
CA ALA A 379 -0.67 -26.08 -3.59
C ALA A 379 -0.06 -24.90 -4.39
N GLY A 380 0.37 -23.85 -3.72
CA GLY A 380 0.94 -22.68 -4.37
C GLY A 380 1.53 -21.69 -3.37
N GLN A 381 2.32 -20.75 -3.89
CA GLN A 381 2.88 -19.70 -3.05
C GLN A 381 1.77 -18.82 -2.49
N VAL A 382 1.89 -18.47 -1.21
CA VAL A 382 1.08 -17.43 -0.58
C VAL A 382 1.30 -16.11 -1.35
N LYS A 383 0.20 -15.44 -1.70
CA LYS A 383 0.28 -14.13 -2.33
C LYS A 383 1.07 -13.15 -1.47
N LYS A 384 1.85 -12.27 -2.10
CA LYS A 384 2.64 -11.26 -1.40
C LYS A 384 1.74 -10.40 -0.52
N HIS A 385 2.26 -9.95 0.60
CA HIS A 385 1.51 -9.10 1.54
C HIS A 385 0.89 -7.87 0.87
N LYS A 386 1.60 -7.23 -0.06
CA LYS A 386 1.09 -6.10 -0.85
C LYS A 386 -0.18 -6.46 -1.63
N GLU A 387 -0.18 -7.59 -2.33
CA GLU A 387 -1.35 -8.06 -3.08
C GLU A 387 -2.53 -8.37 -2.15
N ARG A 388 -2.23 -8.94 -0.96
CA ARG A 388 -3.26 -9.21 0.05
C ARG A 388 -3.85 -7.91 0.61
N ALA A 389 -3.01 -6.91 0.92
CA ALA A 389 -3.46 -5.62 1.41
C ALA A 389 -4.42 -4.95 0.43
N PHE A 390 -4.09 -4.92 -0.85
CA PHE A 390 -4.95 -4.32 -1.88
C PHE A 390 -6.27 -5.05 -2.03
N TYR A 391 -6.21 -6.38 -2.19
CA TYR A 391 -7.42 -7.18 -2.35
C TYR A 391 -8.36 -7.04 -1.15
N MET A 392 -7.82 -7.13 0.06
CA MET A 392 -8.64 -7.03 1.27
C MET A 392 -9.26 -5.65 1.45
N ASN A 393 -8.52 -4.58 1.13
CA ASN A 393 -9.08 -3.24 1.22
C ASN A 393 -10.08 -2.93 0.10
N ASP A 394 -9.95 -3.55 -1.08
CA ASP A 394 -10.95 -3.48 -2.15
C ASP A 394 -12.25 -4.23 -1.74
N VAL A 395 -12.14 -5.39 -1.10
CA VAL A 395 -13.28 -6.11 -0.51
C VAL A 395 -13.98 -5.26 0.56
N LEU A 396 -13.20 -4.64 1.46
CA LEU A 396 -13.71 -3.86 2.58
C LEU A 396 -14.24 -2.47 2.15
N ASP A 397 -13.76 -1.91 1.07
CA ASP A 397 -14.32 -0.67 0.52
C ASP A 397 -15.75 -0.85 0.00
N GLU A 398 -16.07 -2.05 -0.47
CA GLU A 398 -17.38 -2.42 -1.02
C GLU A 398 -17.82 -1.61 -2.26
N SER A 399 -16.95 -0.87 -2.89
CA SER A 399 -17.25 -0.16 -4.14
C SER A 399 -17.36 -1.11 -5.33
N ASN A 400 -16.56 -2.19 -5.33
CA ASN A 400 -16.55 -3.18 -6.38
C ASN A 400 -17.67 -4.24 -6.18
N ALA A 401 -18.73 -4.17 -7.00
CA ALA A 401 -19.86 -5.11 -6.92
C ALA A 401 -19.50 -6.57 -7.32
N GLN A 402 -18.34 -6.81 -7.94
CA GLN A 402 -17.90 -8.17 -8.27
C GLN A 402 -17.32 -8.90 -7.06
N LEU A 403 -16.85 -8.16 -6.05
CA LEU A 403 -16.35 -8.71 -4.81
C LEU A 403 -17.48 -8.88 -3.78
N PRO A 404 -17.41 -9.89 -2.90
CA PRO A 404 -18.38 -10.05 -1.84
C PRO A 404 -18.28 -8.90 -0.84
N ALA A 405 -19.39 -8.55 -0.19
CA ALA A 405 -19.34 -7.85 1.09
C ALA A 405 -18.92 -8.84 2.19
N VAL A 406 -18.36 -8.33 3.28
CA VAL A 406 -17.92 -9.16 4.42
C VAL A 406 -18.56 -8.64 5.70
N ARG A 407 -19.10 -9.55 6.52
CA ARG A 407 -19.71 -9.21 7.80
C ARG A 407 -19.23 -10.17 8.89
N PHE A 408 -18.81 -9.62 10.01
CA PHE A 408 -18.36 -10.38 11.19
C PHE A 408 -19.40 -10.30 12.29
N ASN A 409 -19.73 -11.44 12.89
CA ASN A 409 -20.58 -11.44 14.09
C ASN A 409 -19.82 -10.84 15.27
N ASP A 410 -20.28 -9.71 15.82
CA ASP A 410 -19.59 -8.96 16.85
C ASP A 410 -19.55 -9.66 18.22
N GLN A 411 -20.41 -10.65 18.44
CA GLN A 411 -20.45 -11.43 19.69
C GLN A 411 -19.47 -12.61 19.66
N THR A 412 -19.31 -13.24 18.51
CA THR A 412 -18.57 -14.50 18.34
C THR A 412 -17.24 -14.37 17.62
N CYS A 413 -16.96 -13.20 16.98
CA CYS A 413 -15.75 -12.91 16.22
C CYS A 413 -14.97 -11.71 16.79
N LYS A 414 -15.02 -11.49 18.10
CA LYS A 414 -14.41 -10.31 18.77
C LYS A 414 -12.92 -10.17 18.47
N ASP A 415 -12.17 -11.28 18.57
CA ASP A 415 -10.73 -11.23 18.44
C ASP A 415 -10.32 -10.98 16.97
N ILE A 416 -11.08 -11.52 16.00
CA ILE A 416 -10.91 -11.19 14.57
C ILE A 416 -11.11 -9.69 14.35
N ILE A 417 -12.19 -9.12 14.88
CA ILE A 417 -12.52 -7.69 14.75
C ILE A 417 -11.40 -6.84 15.34
N ILE A 418 -10.93 -7.17 16.55
CA ILE A 418 -9.80 -6.48 17.18
C ILE A 418 -8.54 -6.61 16.32
N ALA A 419 -8.20 -7.83 15.88
CA ALA A 419 -7.02 -8.06 15.06
C ALA A 419 -7.07 -7.29 13.74
N MET A 420 -8.25 -7.17 13.09
CA MET A 420 -8.44 -6.35 11.89
C MET A 420 -8.19 -4.85 12.15
N GLN A 421 -8.65 -4.34 13.31
CA GLN A 421 -8.49 -2.93 13.69
C GLN A 421 -7.04 -2.56 14.03
N ILE A 422 -6.29 -3.46 14.67
CA ILE A 422 -4.95 -3.18 15.21
C ILE A 422 -3.81 -3.76 14.39
N CYS A 423 -4.10 -4.48 13.29
CA CYS A 423 -3.08 -5.05 12.42
C CYS A 423 -2.27 -3.93 11.77
N ALA A 424 -1.07 -3.69 12.30
CA ALA A 424 -0.17 -2.66 11.78
C ALA A 424 0.48 -3.10 10.46
N VAL A 425 0.80 -2.14 9.60
CA VAL A 425 1.55 -2.35 8.37
C VAL A 425 2.98 -1.86 8.55
N LYS A 426 3.94 -2.66 8.08
CA LYS A 426 5.34 -2.26 7.88
C LYS A 426 5.56 -1.75 6.47
N ASP A 427 6.78 -1.24 6.22
CA ASP A 427 7.22 -0.93 4.87
C ASP A 427 6.95 -2.11 3.91
N ASP A 428 6.66 -1.80 2.64
CA ASP A 428 6.26 -2.75 1.60
C ASP A 428 4.95 -3.50 1.86
N PHE A 429 4.01 -2.90 2.61
CA PHE A 429 2.69 -3.47 2.92
C PHE A 429 2.74 -4.84 3.61
N GLN A 430 3.79 -5.13 4.35
CA GLN A 430 3.86 -6.32 5.18
C GLN A 430 3.08 -6.11 6.47
N LYS A 431 2.30 -7.12 6.88
CA LYS A 431 1.74 -7.13 8.23
C LYS A 431 2.87 -7.12 9.26
N ASP A 432 2.72 -6.31 10.31
CA ASP A 432 3.64 -6.39 11.44
C ASP A 432 3.38 -7.67 12.24
N LYS A 433 4.23 -8.66 12.02
CA LYS A 433 4.21 -9.96 12.69
C LYS A 433 5.14 -10.04 13.91
N GLY A 434 5.69 -8.92 14.35
CA GLY A 434 6.58 -8.88 15.52
C GLY A 434 5.94 -9.45 16.77
N ARG A 435 4.65 -9.18 16.96
CA ARG A 435 3.86 -9.65 18.11
C ARG A 435 3.53 -11.14 18.10
N GLU A 436 3.58 -11.82 16.95
CA GLU A 436 3.41 -13.28 16.87
C GLU A 436 4.52 -14.05 17.61
N LYS A 437 5.68 -13.43 17.82
CA LYS A 437 6.82 -14.02 18.53
C LYS A 437 6.83 -13.72 20.03
N ASP A 438 5.99 -12.83 20.49
CA ASP A 438 5.90 -12.43 21.89
C ASP A 438 4.82 -13.26 22.60
N ARG A 439 5.24 -14.23 23.42
CA ARG A 439 4.32 -15.09 24.19
C ARG A 439 3.52 -14.33 25.25
N ALA A 440 3.95 -13.16 25.69
CA ALA A 440 3.21 -12.33 26.63
C ALA A 440 2.07 -11.55 25.94
N TYR A 441 2.13 -11.41 24.62
CA TYR A 441 1.08 -10.74 23.86
C TYR A 441 -0.09 -11.69 23.56
N PRO A 442 -1.35 -11.24 23.70
CA PRO A 442 -2.53 -12.03 23.35
C PRO A 442 -2.50 -12.45 21.87
N GLN A 443 -2.21 -13.74 21.62
CA GLN A 443 -2.01 -14.27 20.26
C GLN A 443 -3.30 -14.21 19.43
N GLU A 444 -4.47 -14.21 20.06
CA GLU A 444 -5.76 -13.97 19.42
C GLU A 444 -5.89 -12.59 18.76
N HIS A 445 -5.09 -11.62 19.22
CA HIS A 445 -5.02 -10.27 18.65
C HIS A 445 -3.82 -10.09 17.69
N ALA A 446 -2.96 -11.09 17.56
CA ALA A 446 -1.89 -11.13 16.57
C ALA A 446 -2.47 -11.44 15.16
N PRO A 447 -1.70 -11.26 14.08
CA PRO A 447 -2.21 -11.42 12.70
C PRO A 447 -2.73 -12.80 12.30
N HIS A 448 -2.69 -13.82 13.16
CA HIS A 448 -3.13 -15.19 12.86
C HIS A 448 -4.55 -15.26 12.27
N PHE A 449 -5.54 -14.72 12.98
CA PHE A 449 -6.91 -14.70 12.48
C PHE A 449 -7.05 -13.95 11.18
N THR A 450 -6.36 -12.81 11.08
CA THR A 450 -6.44 -11.98 9.87
C THR A 450 -5.76 -12.63 8.67
N ASP A 451 -4.73 -13.47 8.88
CA ASP A 451 -4.15 -14.28 7.81
C ASP A 451 -5.14 -15.33 7.33
N GLY A 452 -5.87 -15.98 8.25
CA GLY A 452 -6.95 -16.90 7.92
C GLY A 452 -8.05 -16.23 7.07
N VAL A 453 -8.47 -15.02 7.44
CA VAL A 453 -9.47 -14.25 6.66
C VAL A 453 -8.96 -13.94 5.26
N ASP A 454 -7.70 -13.48 5.12
CA ASP A 454 -7.09 -13.22 3.83
C ASP A 454 -7.07 -14.48 2.95
N TYR A 455 -6.62 -15.62 3.50
CA TYR A 455 -6.58 -16.90 2.76
C TYR A 455 -7.97 -17.30 2.28
N TYR A 456 -8.97 -17.22 3.15
CA TYR A 456 -10.34 -17.59 2.81
C TYR A 456 -10.88 -16.78 1.64
N LEU A 457 -10.87 -15.46 1.77
CA LEU A 457 -11.47 -14.58 0.77
C LEU A 457 -10.73 -14.66 -0.57
N MET A 458 -9.41 -14.71 -0.55
CA MET A 458 -8.60 -14.79 -1.77
C MET A 458 -8.71 -16.15 -2.46
N GLN A 459 -8.73 -17.25 -1.71
CA GLN A 459 -8.84 -18.61 -2.28
C GLN A 459 -10.23 -18.88 -2.82
N LYS A 460 -11.28 -18.46 -2.11
CA LYS A 460 -12.68 -18.69 -2.51
C LYS A 460 -13.12 -17.80 -3.67
N HIS A 461 -12.77 -16.50 -3.64
CA HIS A 461 -13.26 -15.54 -4.63
C HIS A 461 -12.24 -15.22 -5.71
N GLY A 462 -10.99 -15.59 -5.50
CA GLY A 462 -9.89 -15.39 -6.42
C GLY A 462 -9.46 -13.93 -6.54
N TRP A 463 -8.18 -13.68 -6.56
CA TRP A 463 -7.62 -12.45 -7.09
C TRP A 463 -7.79 -12.49 -8.61
N ARG A 464 -8.78 -11.81 -9.13
CA ARG A 464 -8.85 -11.51 -10.55
C ARG A 464 -8.11 -10.21 -10.79
N VAL A 465 -6.83 -10.29 -11.14
CA VAL A 465 -6.29 -9.30 -12.06
C VAL A 465 -7.23 -9.35 -13.27
N LYS A 466 -7.80 -8.24 -13.68
CA LYS A 466 -8.58 -8.13 -14.91
C LYS A 466 -7.66 -8.41 -16.10
N SER A 467 -7.35 -9.66 -16.36
CA SER A 467 -6.93 -10.13 -17.67
C SER A 467 -8.21 -10.59 -18.34
N GLY A 468 -8.52 -10.04 -19.49
CA GLY A 468 -9.77 -10.23 -20.22
C GLY A 468 -10.10 -11.66 -20.68
N ALA A 469 -10.06 -12.62 -19.78
CA ALA A 469 -10.55 -13.97 -19.97
C ALA A 469 -11.47 -14.32 -18.80
N ILE A 470 -12.77 -14.28 -19.06
CA ILE A 470 -13.80 -14.83 -18.20
C ILE A 470 -13.53 -16.33 -18.00
N ARG A 471 -12.89 -16.69 -16.87
CA ARG A 471 -12.98 -18.07 -16.38
C ARG A 471 -14.17 -18.13 -15.43
N ALA A 472 -15.16 -18.90 -15.81
CA ALA A 472 -16.32 -19.21 -14.98
C ALA A 472 -15.89 -19.68 -13.57
N PRO A 473 -16.63 -19.34 -12.50
CA PRO A 473 -16.35 -19.84 -11.17
C PRO A 473 -16.37 -21.39 -11.20
N MET A 474 -15.40 -22.01 -10.50
CA MET A 474 -15.25 -23.48 -10.42
C MET A 474 -16.46 -24.22 -9.77
N SER A 475 -17.55 -23.52 -9.47
CA SER A 475 -18.81 -24.09 -8.97
C SER A 475 -19.73 -24.62 -10.07
N ALA A 476 -19.35 -24.58 -11.35
CA ALA A 476 -20.22 -24.99 -12.48
C ALA A 476 -19.81 -26.32 -13.11
N VAL A 477 -19.09 -27.20 -12.43
CA VAL A 477 -18.82 -28.57 -12.90
C VAL A 477 -19.16 -29.55 -11.79
N ILE A 478 -20.45 -29.75 -11.59
CA ILE A 478 -21.02 -31.04 -11.13
C ILE A 478 -22.32 -31.23 -11.93
N ARG A 479 -22.23 -31.99 -12.97
CA ARG A 479 -23.29 -32.89 -13.41
C ARG A 479 -22.88 -34.30 -13.10
#